data_d3de0bf6d3756c2e5df59f8d7f43b651
#
_entry.id   d3de0bf6d3756c2e5df59f8d7f43b651
#
_cell.length_a   1.000
_cell.length_b   1.000
_cell.length_c   1.000
_cell.angle_alpha   90.00
_cell.angle_beta   90.00
_cell.angle_gamma   90.00
#
_symmetry.space_group_name_H-M   'P 1'
#
loop_
_entity.id
_entity.type
_entity.pdbx_description
1 polymer ?
#
loop_
_entity_poly.entity_id
_entity_poly.type
_entity_poly.pdbx_seq_one_letter_code
_entity_poly.pdbx_strand_id
1 'polypeptide(L)'
;MPTYRFGKHPRKSDYRTLRFKNYVTAALPPPPSSLNVLDRVYAKLGTSDPTTLFPLDGNDTLGDCTMAALAHAITTYRGILGSKDIMSKQAVVKLYLHLTGGVDSGLNELDVLNYWRSHAVSNDKILAYVAVDPKNHTHVQQAIQLFGGVYLGFQVPHNCLDEFNARKPWTPGPLTNDGHAVFAYGYDQSFVNVLTWGNTQPGTWGWWDECVDEAYAILPPEASNPGFAPGFNITQLKQDLDGVAH
;
A
#
# COMPACT_ATOMS: atom_id res chain seq x y z
N MET A 1 -8.55 -22.31 -12.80
CA MET A 1 -7.66 -21.48 -11.96
C MET A 1 -8.44 -20.24 -11.54
N PRO A 2 -8.24 -19.70 -10.35
CA PRO A 2 -8.88 -18.44 -10.01
C PRO A 2 -8.48 -17.38 -11.02
N THR A 3 -9.42 -16.52 -11.37
CA THR A 3 -9.20 -15.39 -12.26
C THR A 3 -8.85 -14.20 -11.38
N TYR A 4 -7.78 -13.50 -11.68
CA TYR A 4 -7.40 -12.25 -11.00
C TYR A 4 -7.55 -11.09 -11.98
N ARG A 5 -7.93 -9.91 -11.46
CA ARG A 5 -8.18 -8.74 -12.28
C ARG A 5 -7.17 -7.64 -11.98
N PHE A 6 -6.81 -6.92 -13.02
CA PHE A 6 -6.03 -5.70 -12.95
C PHE A 6 -6.95 -4.49 -13.17
N GLY A 7 -6.62 -3.37 -12.53
CA GLY A 7 -7.49 -2.20 -12.63
C GLY A 7 -6.82 -0.91 -12.17
N LYS A 8 -5.50 -0.96 -11.90
CA LYS A 8 -4.74 0.26 -11.62
C LYS A 8 -4.52 1.02 -12.93
N HIS A 9 -4.96 2.28 -12.94
CA HIS A 9 -4.64 3.19 -14.03
C HIS A 9 -3.17 3.60 -14.02
N PRO A 10 -2.63 4.06 -15.16
CA PRO A 10 -1.30 4.64 -15.21
C PRO A 10 -1.10 5.74 -14.14
N ARG A 11 0.11 5.85 -13.63
CA ARG A 11 0.48 6.84 -12.61
C ARG A 11 0.00 8.24 -13.00
N LYS A 12 -0.70 8.89 -12.05
CA LYS A 12 -1.11 10.29 -12.16
C LYS A 12 -0.08 11.18 -11.45
N SER A 13 0.31 12.25 -12.10
CA SER A 13 1.21 13.25 -11.49
C SER A 13 0.39 14.42 -10.96
N ASP A 14 0.57 14.76 -9.69
CA ASP A 14 0.05 15.98 -9.08
C ASP A 14 1.20 16.68 -8.33
N TYR A 15 1.53 17.90 -8.73
CA TYR A 15 2.62 18.69 -8.13
C TYR A 15 2.40 19.02 -6.65
N ARG A 16 1.16 18.92 -6.17
CA ARG A 16 0.79 19.12 -4.76
C ARG A 16 1.09 17.91 -3.89
N THR A 17 1.38 16.75 -4.50
CA THR A 17 1.71 15.55 -3.75
C THR A 17 2.99 15.75 -2.96
N LEU A 18 2.87 15.70 -1.64
CA LEU A 18 3.99 15.84 -0.72
C LEU A 18 4.93 14.63 -0.85
N ARG A 19 6.22 14.83 -0.65
CA ARG A 19 7.25 13.80 -0.88
C ARG A 19 7.92 13.40 0.42
N PHE A 20 8.04 12.11 0.68
CA PHE A 20 8.64 11.51 1.87
C PHE A 20 10.00 12.13 2.20
N LYS A 21 10.87 12.30 1.20
CA LYS A 21 12.22 12.84 1.36
C LYS A 21 12.29 14.24 1.97
N ASN A 22 11.23 15.02 1.87
CA ASN A 22 11.20 16.40 2.38
C ASN A 22 11.01 16.43 3.90
N TYR A 23 10.61 15.31 4.52
CA TYR A 23 10.29 15.21 5.94
C TYR A 23 11.25 14.31 6.72
N VAL A 24 12.13 13.58 6.01
CA VAL A 24 13.20 12.80 6.64
C VAL A 24 14.23 13.74 7.23
N THR A 25 14.62 13.51 8.49
CA THR A 25 15.67 14.26 9.19
C THR A 25 16.89 13.38 9.40
N ALA A 26 18.04 14.00 9.72
CA ALA A 26 19.27 13.28 10.05
C ALA A 26 19.14 12.38 11.30
N ALA A 27 18.07 12.55 12.10
CA ALA A 27 17.79 11.73 13.26
C ALA A 27 17.06 10.41 12.90
N LEU A 28 16.61 10.23 11.66
CA LEU A 28 15.99 8.97 11.24
C LEU A 28 17.07 7.88 11.15
N PRO A 29 16.96 6.81 11.94
CA PRO A 29 17.95 5.75 11.90
C PRO A 29 17.88 5.00 10.56
N PRO A 30 18.97 4.35 10.14
CA PRO A 30 18.92 3.46 8.98
C PRO A 30 17.88 2.36 9.22
N PRO A 31 17.21 1.90 8.18
CA PRO A 31 16.25 0.81 8.32
C PRO A 31 16.95 -0.50 8.69
N PRO A 32 16.30 -1.41 9.43
CA PRO A 32 16.85 -2.73 9.69
C PRO A 32 17.07 -3.50 8.39
N SER A 33 17.94 -4.50 8.39
CA SER A 33 18.21 -5.33 7.20
C SER A 33 17.02 -6.16 6.73
N SER A 34 16.05 -6.40 7.61
CA SER A 34 14.76 -7.04 7.31
C SER A 34 13.68 -6.56 8.27
N LEU A 35 12.46 -6.52 7.78
CA LEU A 35 11.28 -6.16 8.57
C LEU A 35 10.06 -6.90 8.04
N ASN A 36 9.26 -7.47 8.94
CA ASN A 36 7.95 -8.04 8.63
C ASN A 36 6.92 -7.45 9.61
N VAL A 37 6.13 -6.50 9.12
CA VAL A 37 5.10 -5.83 9.94
C VAL A 37 3.99 -6.80 10.34
N LEU A 38 3.70 -7.81 9.52
CA LEU A 38 2.65 -8.79 9.82
C LEU A 38 2.97 -9.65 11.05
N ASP A 39 4.24 -9.81 11.43
CA ASP A 39 4.59 -10.52 12.67
C ASP A 39 3.93 -9.85 13.89
N ARG A 40 3.89 -8.50 13.90
CA ARG A 40 3.20 -7.74 14.95
C ARG A 40 1.69 -7.90 14.87
N VAL A 41 1.13 -7.87 13.65
CA VAL A 41 -0.31 -8.09 13.40
C VAL A 41 -0.71 -9.47 13.90
N TYR A 42 -0.01 -10.51 13.47
CA TYR A 42 -0.31 -11.90 13.82
C TYR A 42 -0.17 -12.14 15.32
N ALA A 43 0.87 -11.62 15.95
CA ALA A 43 1.05 -11.73 17.39
C ALA A 43 -0.09 -11.06 18.18
N LYS A 44 -0.56 -9.90 17.72
CA LYS A 44 -1.68 -9.18 18.37
C LYS A 44 -3.02 -9.86 18.16
N LEU A 45 -3.27 -10.42 16.99
CA LEU A 45 -4.55 -11.00 16.61
C LEU A 45 -4.67 -12.49 16.96
N GLY A 46 -3.55 -13.17 17.24
CA GLY A 46 -3.54 -14.61 17.53
C GLY A 46 -3.89 -15.46 16.31
N THR A 47 -3.55 -14.98 15.09
CA THR A 47 -3.74 -15.69 13.82
C THR A 47 -2.58 -15.38 12.90
N SER A 48 -2.25 -16.31 12.00
CA SER A 48 -1.21 -16.14 10.97
C SER A 48 -1.73 -16.47 9.57
N ASP A 49 -3.04 -16.61 9.42
CA ASP A 49 -3.65 -16.90 8.12
C ASP A 49 -3.92 -15.60 7.34
N PRO A 50 -3.14 -15.30 6.29
CA PRO A 50 -3.33 -14.10 5.49
C PRO A 50 -4.67 -14.10 4.74
N THR A 51 -5.20 -15.26 4.37
CA THR A 51 -6.44 -15.34 3.58
C THR A 51 -7.66 -14.84 4.37
N THR A 52 -7.64 -15.01 5.69
CA THR A 52 -8.69 -14.51 6.58
C THR A 52 -8.61 -13.00 6.80
N LEU A 53 -7.40 -12.46 6.93
CA LEU A 53 -7.19 -11.05 7.24
C LEU A 53 -7.15 -10.17 5.99
N PHE A 54 -6.68 -10.70 4.88
CA PHE A 54 -6.44 -9.98 3.63
C PHE A 54 -7.10 -10.68 2.46
N PRO A 55 -8.45 -10.71 2.41
CA PRO A 55 -9.19 -11.43 1.38
C PRO A 55 -8.99 -10.81 -0.02
N LEU A 56 -9.60 -11.43 -1.03
CA LEU A 56 -9.57 -10.95 -2.43
C LEU A 56 -10.31 -9.62 -2.64
N ASP A 57 -11.26 -9.29 -1.76
CA ASP A 57 -12.03 -8.04 -1.73
C ASP A 57 -12.79 -7.67 -3.02
N GLY A 58 -12.95 -8.60 -3.94
CA GLY A 58 -13.60 -8.40 -5.24
C GLY A 58 -12.64 -8.54 -6.41
N ASN A 59 -11.34 -8.55 -6.18
CA ASN A 59 -10.31 -8.54 -7.22
C ASN A 59 -10.17 -9.87 -7.99
N ASP A 60 -11.07 -10.82 -7.73
CA ASP A 60 -11.32 -12.02 -8.53
C ASP A 60 -12.28 -11.76 -9.70
N THR A 61 -13.09 -10.71 -9.62
CA THR A 61 -14.14 -10.39 -10.59
C THR A 61 -14.09 -8.97 -11.13
N LEU A 62 -13.55 -8.02 -10.33
CA LEU A 62 -13.47 -6.60 -10.65
C LEU A 62 -12.02 -6.11 -10.70
N GLY A 63 -11.78 -5.05 -11.48
CA GLY A 63 -10.51 -4.32 -11.51
C GLY A 63 -10.33 -3.38 -10.31
N ASP A 64 -10.63 -3.85 -9.10
CA ASP A 64 -10.67 -3.06 -7.86
C ASP A 64 -9.40 -3.18 -7.01
N CYS A 65 -8.29 -3.59 -7.60
CA CYS A 65 -7.02 -3.83 -6.89
C CYS A 65 -6.55 -2.64 -6.03
N THR A 66 -6.81 -1.41 -6.46
CA THR A 66 -6.52 -0.21 -5.67
C THR A 66 -7.33 -0.17 -4.38
N MET A 67 -8.58 -0.60 -4.41
CA MET A 67 -9.44 -0.65 -3.23
C MET A 67 -9.12 -1.85 -2.34
N ALA A 68 -8.78 -3.00 -2.91
CA ALA A 68 -8.29 -4.15 -2.15
C ALA A 68 -7.00 -3.82 -1.41
N ALA A 69 -6.04 -3.16 -2.06
CA ALA A 69 -4.80 -2.72 -1.42
C ALA A 69 -5.04 -1.70 -0.29
N LEU A 70 -6.01 -0.78 -0.46
CA LEU A 70 -6.46 0.13 0.62
C LEU A 70 -7.04 -0.65 1.79
N ALA A 71 -7.91 -1.64 1.55
CA ALA A 71 -8.49 -2.48 2.60
C ALA A 71 -7.40 -3.27 3.36
N HIS A 72 -6.39 -3.77 2.65
CA HIS A 72 -5.23 -4.42 3.26
C HIS A 72 -4.41 -3.46 4.13
N ALA A 73 -4.24 -2.20 3.71
CA ALA A 73 -3.58 -1.17 4.53
C ALA A 73 -4.37 -0.91 5.83
N ILE A 74 -5.69 -0.70 5.75
CA ILE A 74 -6.57 -0.51 6.91
C ILE A 74 -6.45 -1.71 7.87
N THR A 75 -6.58 -2.93 7.34
CA THR A 75 -6.48 -4.16 8.14
C THR A 75 -5.12 -4.28 8.82
N THR A 76 -4.04 -3.93 8.14
CA THR A 76 -2.69 -3.93 8.72
C THR A 76 -2.59 -2.94 9.89
N TYR A 77 -3.05 -1.70 9.72
CA TYR A 77 -3.03 -0.68 10.78
C TYR A 77 -3.88 -1.07 11.98
N ARG A 78 -5.09 -1.55 11.76
CA ARG A 78 -5.98 -2.06 12.81
C ARG A 78 -5.36 -3.26 13.54
N GLY A 79 -4.76 -4.18 12.79
CA GLY A 79 -4.07 -5.35 13.34
C GLY A 79 -2.88 -4.99 14.21
N ILE A 80 -2.07 -3.98 13.84
CA ILE A 80 -1.00 -3.44 14.69
C ILE A 80 -1.55 -2.94 16.04
N LEU A 81 -2.76 -2.38 16.03
CA LEU A 81 -3.46 -1.91 17.24
C LEU A 81 -4.21 -3.02 17.98
N GLY A 82 -4.28 -4.24 17.44
CA GLY A 82 -4.94 -5.40 18.04
C GLY A 82 -6.42 -5.53 17.70
N SER A 83 -6.93 -4.77 16.72
CA SER A 83 -8.30 -4.91 16.23
C SER A 83 -8.38 -5.98 15.13
N LYS A 84 -9.39 -6.86 15.22
CA LYS A 84 -9.74 -7.87 14.20
C LYS A 84 -10.74 -7.36 13.17
N ASP A 85 -11.08 -6.08 13.23
CA ASP A 85 -12.09 -5.50 12.35
C ASP A 85 -11.48 -5.28 10.96
N ILE A 86 -11.97 -6.01 9.96
CA ILE A 86 -11.58 -5.91 8.56
C ILE A 86 -12.71 -5.31 7.73
N MET A 87 -12.40 -4.68 6.62
CA MET A 87 -13.44 -4.29 5.66
C MET A 87 -14.08 -5.54 5.05
N SER A 88 -15.42 -5.55 4.96
CA SER A 88 -16.06 -6.62 4.21
C SER A 88 -15.87 -6.43 2.69
N LYS A 89 -15.84 -7.54 1.94
CA LYS A 89 -15.84 -7.51 0.45
C LYS A 89 -16.91 -6.56 -0.08
N GLN A 90 -18.13 -6.61 0.50
CA GLN A 90 -19.24 -5.76 0.07
C GLN A 90 -18.94 -4.27 0.27
N ALA A 91 -18.26 -3.89 1.36
CA ALA A 91 -17.88 -2.51 1.60
C ALA A 91 -16.80 -2.03 0.63
N VAL A 92 -15.79 -2.88 0.33
CA VAL A 92 -14.75 -2.60 -0.65
C VAL A 92 -15.34 -2.41 -2.05
N VAL A 93 -16.14 -3.37 -2.52
CA VAL A 93 -16.79 -3.31 -3.84
C VAL A 93 -17.75 -2.11 -3.96
N LYS A 94 -18.55 -1.85 -2.90
CA LYS A 94 -19.46 -0.70 -2.90
C LYS A 94 -18.70 0.62 -3.04
N LEU A 95 -17.59 0.77 -2.35
CA LEU A 95 -16.77 1.99 -2.43
C LEU A 95 -16.09 2.11 -3.80
N TYR A 96 -15.57 1.01 -4.33
CA TYR A 96 -15.03 0.96 -5.68
C TYR A 96 -16.05 1.46 -6.72
N LEU A 97 -17.24 0.86 -6.73
CA LEU A 97 -18.29 1.24 -7.66
C LEU A 97 -18.79 2.68 -7.45
N HIS A 98 -18.79 3.17 -6.22
CA HIS A 98 -19.08 4.58 -5.94
C HIS A 98 -18.06 5.51 -6.61
N LEU A 99 -16.77 5.21 -6.49
CA LEU A 99 -15.71 6.06 -7.05
C LEU A 99 -15.60 5.96 -8.58
N THR A 100 -16.02 4.84 -9.17
CA THR A 100 -16.02 4.61 -10.62
C THR A 100 -17.34 4.97 -11.31
N GLY A 101 -18.32 5.52 -10.57
CA GLY A 101 -19.64 5.84 -11.13
C GLY A 101 -20.47 4.61 -11.50
N GLY A 102 -20.23 3.46 -10.86
CA GLY A 102 -20.95 2.21 -11.06
C GLY A 102 -20.40 1.31 -12.18
N VAL A 103 -19.27 1.68 -12.78
CA VAL A 103 -18.66 0.93 -13.90
C VAL A 103 -17.34 0.30 -13.44
N ASP A 104 -17.07 -0.94 -13.84
CA ASP A 104 -15.78 -1.59 -13.61
C ASP A 104 -14.72 -1.02 -14.58
N SER A 105 -14.17 0.12 -14.26
CA SER A 105 -13.21 0.86 -15.09
C SER A 105 -11.80 0.98 -14.51
N GLY A 106 -11.56 0.45 -13.31
CA GLY A 106 -10.31 0.68 -12.59
C GLY A 106 -10.25 2.06 -11.89
N LEU A 107 -9.18 2.31 -11.16
CA LEU A 107 -8.94 3.58 -10.45
C LEU A 107 -7.46 3.95 -10.49
N ASN A 108 -7.20 5.24 -10.31
CA ASN A 108 -5.87 5.77 -10.04
C ASN A 108 -5.61 5.80 -8.52
N GLU A 109 -4.42 5.39 -8.11
CA GLU A 109 -4.04 5.35 -6.68
C GLU A 109 -4.14 6.70 -6.00
N LEU A 110 -3.72 7.76 -6.70
CA LEU A 110 -3.74 9.11 -6.14
C LEU A 110 -5.19 9.59 -5.87
N ASP A 111 -6.14 9.22 -6.72
CA ASP A 111 -7.55 9.55 -6.53
C ASP A 111 -8.13 8.80 -5.32
N VAL A 112 -7.75 7.54 -5.12
CA VAL A 112 -8.11 6.73 -3.93
C VAL A 112 -7.55 7.35 -2.65
N LEU A 113 -6.28 7.75 -2.65
CA LEU A 113 -5.62 8.38 -1.50
C LEU A 113 -6.22 9.76 -1.17
N ASN A 114 -6.54 10.57 -2.18
CA ASN A 114 -7.23 11.85 -2.01
C ASN A 114 -8.61 11.67 -1.40
N TYR A 115 -9.35 10.65 -1.85
CA TYR A 115 -10.65 10.31 -1.27
C TYR A 115 -10.49 9.92 0.20
N TRP A 116 -9.56 9.00 0.53
CA TRP A 116 -9.35 8.52 1.90
C TRP A 116 -8.88 9.63 2.85
N ARG A 117 -8.10 10.59 2.36
CA ARG A 117 -7.72 11.76 3.15
C ARG A 117 -8.89 12.68 3.45
N SER A 118 -9.81 12.85 2.52
CA SER A 118 -10.96 13.74 2.66
C SER A 118 -12.18 13.09 3.31
N HIS A 119 -12.36 11.77 3.14
CA HIS A 119 -13.50 11.00 3.63
C HIS A 119 -13.03 9.83 4.50
N ALA A 120 -13.81 9.51 5.53
CA ALA A 120 -13.56 8.28 6.27
C ALA A 120 -13.92 7.05 5.42
N VAL A 121 -13.02 6.07 5.37
CA VAL A 121 -13.23 4.76 4.77
C VAL A 121 -13.30 3.74 5.89
N SER A 122 -14.41 3.03 6.02
CA SER A 122 -14.65 2.08 7.14
C SER A 122 -14.37 2.68 8.52
N ASN A 123 -14.77 3.95 8.72
CA ASN A 123 -14.53 4.78 9.90
C ASN A 123 -13.07 5.25 10.11
N ASP A 124 -12.13 4.85 9.26
CA ASP A 124 -10.75 5.34 9.30
C ASP A 124 -10.55 6.49 8.31
N LYS A 125 -9.84 7.52 8.78
CA LYS A 125 -9.39 8.63 7.95
C LYS A 125 -7.88 8.79 8.15
N ILE A 126 -7.15 9.00 7.06
CA ILE A 126 -5.71 9.22 7.16
C ILE A 126 -5.39 10.69 7.43
N LEU A 127 -4.31 10.94 8.16
CA LEU A 127 -3.77 12.28 8.34
C LEU A 127 -3.24 12.82 7.00
N ALA A 128 -2.45 11.99 6.32
CA ALA A 128 -1.77 12.33 5.09
C ALA A 128 -1.35 11.06 4.33
N TYR A 129 -0.92 11.28 3.11
CA TYR A 129 -0.04 10.37 2.38
C TYR A 129 1.11 11.17 1.78
N VAL A 130 2.25 10.54 1.58
CA VAL A 130 3.42 11.14 0.95
C VAL A 130 4.02 10.19 -0.08
N ALA A 131 4.36 10.72 -1.25
CA ALA A 131 5.01 9.92 -2.28
C ALA A 131 6.42 9.52 -1.85
N VAL A 132 6.72 8.25 -1.94
CA VAL A 132 8.04 7.66 -1.75
C VAL A 132 8.64 7.42 -3.13
N ASP A 133 9.89 7.81 -3.34
CA ASP A 133 10.60 7.50 -4.58
C ASP A 133 10.89 5.99 -4.62
N PRO A 134 10.29 5.21 -5.56
CA PRO A 134 10.51 3.77 -5.62
C PRO A 134 11.97 3.39 -5.87
N LYS A 135 12.75 4.27 -6.49
CA LYS A 135 14.17 4.03 -6.76
C LYS A 135 15.07 4.24 -5.53
N ASN A 136 14.54 4.81 -4.46
CA ASN A 136 15.24 4.96 -3.19
C ASN A 136 14.81 3.88 -2.20
N HIS A 137 15.42 2.69 -2.28
CA HIS A 137 15.09 1.56 -1.41
C HIS A 137 15.18 1.90 0.08
N THR A 138 16.15 2.73 0.48
CA THR A 138 16.27 3.18 1.89
C THR A 138 15.01 3.91 2.33
N HIS A 139 14.47 4.83 1.53
CA HIS A 139 13.23 5.53 1.85
C HIS A 139 12.01 4.61 1.84
N VAL A 140 11.96 3.61 0.94
CA VAL A 140 10.90 2.58 0.93
C VAL A 140 10.92 1.78 2.23
N GLN A 141 12.09 1.28 2.62
CA GLN A 141 12.30 0.52 3.86
C GLN A 141 11.96 1.36 5.10
N GLN A 142 12.39 2.62 5.14
CA GLN A 142 12.06 3.56 6.21
C GLN A 142 10.56 3.87 6.27
N ALA A 143 9.89 4.01 5.14
CA ALA A 143 8.45 4.22 5.09
C ALA A 143 7.68 3.01 5.66
N ILE A 144 8.08 1.79 5.31
CA ILE A 144 7.51 0.55 5.88
C ILE A 144 7.77 0.49 7.40
N GLN A 145 8.98 0.84 7.84
CA GLN A 145 9.34 0.85 9.26
C GLN A 145 8.51 1.85 10.07
N LEU A 146 8.37 3.07 9.58
CA LEU A 146 7.71 4.16 10.30
C LEU A 146 6.19 4.04 10.28
N PHE A 147 5.62 3.65 9.15
CA PHE A 147 4.18 3.73 8.90
C PHE A 147 3.51 2.38 8.67
N GLY A 148 4.22 1.28 8.87
CA GLY A 148 3.64 -0.07 8.81
C GLY A 148 3.44 -0.62 7.41
N GLY A 149 3.77 0.14 6.36
CA GLY A 149 3.69 -0.32 4.98
C GLY A 149 3.72 0.81 3.95
N VAL A 150 3.71 0.39 2.69
CA VAL A 150 3.69 1.28 1.52
C VAL A 150 2.60 0.79 0.57
N TYR A 151 1.68 1.69 0.21
CA TYR A 151 0.70 1.48 -0.84
C TYR A 151 1.36 1.77 -2.18
N LEU A 152 1.36 0.83 -3.11
CA LEU A 152 2.14 0.94 -4.33
C LEU A 152 1.41 0.40 -5.55
N GLY A 153 1.75 0.98 -6.69
CA GLY A 153 1.36 0.55 -8.00
C GLY A 153 2.52 0.09 -8.84
N PHE A 154 2.26 -0.90 -9.66
CA PHE A 154 3.24 -1.39 -10.60
C PHE A 154 2.61 -1.73 -11.96
N GLN A 155 3.40 -1.68 -13.01
CA GLN A 155 3.06 -2.19 -14.32
C GLN A 155 3.31 -3.71 -14.34
N VAL A 156 2.30 -4.48 -14.75
CA VAL A 156 2.29 -5.94 -14.61
C VAL A 156 3.21 -6.58 -15.64
N PRO A 157 4.23 -7.36 -15.24
CA PRO A 157 5.00 -8.17 -16.18
C PRO A 157 4.24 -9.43 -16.60
N HIS A 158 4.51 -9.95 -17.79
CA HIS A 158 3.82 -11.12 -18.35
C HIS A 158 3.89 -12.38 -17.46
N ASN A 159 4.96 -12.56 -16.71
CA ASN A 159 5.18 -13.69 -15.81
C ASN A 159 4.46 -13.56 -14.44
N CYS A 160 3.86 -12.41 -14.15
CA CYS A 160 3.31 -12.07 -12.83
C CYS A 160 2.31 -13.13 -12.30
N LEU A 161 1.31 -13.49 -13.10
CA LEU A 161 0.27 -14.45 -12.69
C LEU A 161 0.80 -15.88 -12.60
N ASP A 162 1.69 -16.28 -13.49
CA ASP A 162 2.30 -17.60 -13.47
C ASP A 162 3.16 -17.79 -12.22
N GLU A 163 3.94 -16.78 -11.86
CA GLU A 163 4.75 -16.79 -10.66
C GLU A 163 3.88 -16.82 -9.40
N PHE A 164 2.82 -15.99 -9.33
CA PHE A 164 1.88 -16.01 -8.21
C PHE A 164 1.22 -17.38 -8.05
N ASN A 165 0.69 -17.97 -9.12
CA ASN A 165 0.05 -19.28 -9.10
C ASN A 165 1.03 -20.42 -8.74
N ALA A 166 2.29 -20.28 -9.13
CA ALA A 166 3.36 -21.20 -8.80
C ALA A 166 3.97 -20.96 -7.40
N ARG A 167 3.49 -19.96 -6.65
CA ARG A 167 4.05 -19.52 -5.36
C ARG A 167 5.55 -19.19 -5.44
N LYS A 168 5.94 -18.57 -6.53
CA LYS A 168 7.30 -18.08 -6.76
C LYS A 168 7.35 -16.56 -6.53
N PRO A 169 8.50 -16.02 -6.12
CA PRO A 169 8.67 -14.57 -6.07
C PRO A 169 8.45 -13.93 -7.44
N TRP A 170 7.86 -12.75 -7.45
CA TRP A 170 7.81 -11.95 -8.67
C TRP A 170 9.20 -11.51 -9.10
N THR A 171 9.46 -11.64 -10.38
CA THR A 171 10.72 -11.26 -11.02
C THR A 171 10.47 -10.26 -12.16
N PRO A 172 11.51 -9.52 -12.60
CA PRO A 172 11.39 -8.68 -13.79
C PRO A 172 10.95 -9.49 -15.01
N GLY A 173 10.26 -8.84 -15.92
CA GLY A 173 9.84 -9.44 -17.19
C GLY A 173 9.29 -8.39 -18.15
N PRO A 174 9.01 -8.77 -19.41
CA PRO A 174 8.39 -7.85 -20.37
C PRO A 174 7.05 -7.34 -19.82
N LEU A 175 6.87 -6.03 -19.82
CA LEU A 175 5.69 -5.40 -19.24
C LEU A 175 4.47 -5.52 -20.15
N THR A 176 3.29 -5.68 -19.56
CA THR A 176 2.00 -5.57 -20.23
C THR A 176 1.51 -4.11 -20.20
N ASN A 177 0.30 -3.87 -20.71
CA ASN A 177 -0.37 -2.57 -20.52
C ASN A 177 -1.20 -2.51 -19.23
N ASP A 178 -1.23 -3.59 -18.45
CA ASP A 178 -2.01 -3.67 -17.23
C ASP A 178 -1.25 -3.09 -16.04
N GLY A 179 -1.97 -2.46 -15.13
CA GLY A 179 -1.47 -1.99 -13.85
C GLY A 179 -2.12 -2.70 -12.67
N HIS A 180 -1.35 -2.97 -11.61
CA HIS A 180 -1.83 -3.56 -10.37
C HIS A 180 -1.39 -2.76 -9.16
N ALA A 181 -2.26 -2.68 -8.16
CA ALA A 181 -2.00 -2.01 -6.89
C ALA A 181 -1.96 -3.03 -5.75
N VAL A 182 -0.99 -2.88 -4.85
CA VAL A 182 -0.78 -3.78 -3.71
C VAL A 182 -0.29 -2.99 -2.48
N PHE A 183 -0.25 -3.65 -1.34
CA PHE A 183 0.29 -3.08 -0.10
C PHE A 183 1.55 -3.83 0.35
N ALA A 184 2.71 -3.16 0.33
CA ALA A 184 3.96 -3.69 0.83
C ALA A 184 4.05 -3.54 2.34
N TYR A 185 4.26 -4.65 3.04
CA TYR A 185 4.27 -4.73 4.51
C TYR A 185 5.62 -5.15 5.09
N GLY A 186 6.56 -5.51 4.24
CA GLY A 186 7.85 -6.00 4.73
C GLY A 186 8.89 -6.15 3.63
N TYR A 187 10.11 -6.43 4.05
CA TYR A 187 11.24 -6.61 3.15
C TYR A 187 12.38 -7.36 3.85
N ASP A 188 13.29 -7.90 3.03
CA ASP A 188 14.61 -8.37 3.42
C ASP A 188 15.65 -7.98 2.34
N GLN A 189 16.83 -8.58 2.38
CA GLN A 189 17.90 -8.30 1.40
C GLN A 189 17.54 -8.71 -0.02
N SER A 190 16.64 -9.68 -0.20
CA SER A 190 16.28 -10.27 -1.49
C SER A 190 14.93 -9.83 -2.00
N PHE A 191 13.98 -9.57 -1.08
CA PHE A 191 12.58 -9.42 -1.43
C PHE A 191 11.91 -8.22 -0.75
N VAL A 192 10.89 -7.69 -1.43
CA VAL A 192 9.83 -6.89 -0.84
C VAL A 192 8.59 -7.76 -0.77
N ASN A 193 7.91 -7.79 0.38
CA ASN A 193 6.74 -8.63 0.61
C ASN A 193 5.47 -7.79 0.53
N VAL A 194 4.52 -8.21 -0.30
CA VAL A 194 3.27 -7.50 -0.53
C VAL A 194 2.05 -8.37 -0.23
N LEU A 195 0.91 -7.71 0.03
CA LEU A 195 -0.42 -8.32 0.17
C LEU A 195 -1.18 -8.16 -1.14
N THR A 196 -1.64 -9.25 -1.70
CA THR A 196 -2.43 -9.26 -2.93
C THR A 196 -3.22 -10.57 -3.05
N TRP A 197 -4.38 -10.50 -3.68
CA TRP A 197 -5.22 -11.66 -4.06
C TRP A 197 -5.45 -12.69 -2.95
N GLY A 198 -5.69 -12.20 -1.73
CA GLY A 198 -5.94 -13.08 -0.58
C GLY A 198 -4.68 -13.79 -0.05
N ASN A 199 -3.49 -13.31 -0.36
CA ASN A 199 -2.24 -13.96 0.04
C ASN A 199 -1.10 -12.96 0.25
N THR A 200 0.03 -13.46 0.75
CA THR A 200 1.31 -12.76 0.74
C THR A 200 2.09 -13.15 -0.51
N GLN A 201 2.75 -12.18 -1.13
CA GLN A 201 3.56 -12.39 -2.33
C GLN A 201 4.91 -11.70 -2.18
N PRO A 202 6.03 -12.41 -2.26
CA PRO A 202 7.35 -11.78 -2.36
C PRO A 202 7.60 -11.30 -3.80
N GLY A 203 8.21 -10.14 -3.93
CA GLY A 203 8.78 -9.63 -5.18
C GLY A 203 10.27 -9.37 -5.00
N THR A 204 11.10 -9.74 -5.97
CA THR A 204 12.53 -9.40 -5.92
C THR A 204 12.72 -7.89 -5.99
N TRP A 205 13.83 -7.38 -5.47
CA TRP A 205 14.17 -5.96 -5.66
C TRP A 205 14.35 -5.61 -7.14
N GLY A 206 14.74 -6.59 -8.00
CA GLY A 206 14.76 -6.39 -9.46
C GLY A 206 13.36 -6.18 -10.05
N TRP A 207 12.35 -6.96 -9.60
CA TRP A 207 10.95 -6.69 -9.96
C TRP A 207 10.50 -5.31 -9.50
N TRP A 208 10.83 -4.93 -8.27
CA TRP A 208 10.52 -3.62 -7.73
C TRP A 208 11.09 -2.51 -8.62
N ASP A 209 12.38 -2.61 -8.97
CA ASP A 209 13.07 -1.59 -9.74
C ASP A 209 12.54 -1.43 -11.16
N GLU A 210 12.08 -2.51 -11.78
CA GLU A 210 11.63 -2.46 -13.17
C GLU A 210 10.13 -2.20 -13.31
N CYS A 211 9.32 -2.68 -12.35
CA CYS A 211 7.87 -2.69 -12.51
C CYS A 211 7.16 -1.62 -11.67
N VAL A 212 7.66 -1.26 -10.46
CA VAL A 212 6.99 -0.30 -9.58
C VAL A 212 7.15 1.12 -10.11
N ASP A 213 6.02 1.78 -10.39
CA ASP A 213 5.98 3.11 -10.96
C ASP A 213 5.55 4.20 -9.96
N GLU A 214 4.86 3.82 -8.88
CA GLU A 214 4.45 4.73 -7.80
C GLU A 214 4.39 4.02 -6.45
N ALA A 215 4.68 4.79 -5.39
CA ALA A 215 4.65 4.28 -4.01
C ALA A 215 4.30 5.41 -3.05
N TYR A 216 3.48 5.11 -2.04
CA TYR A 216 3.00 6.09 -1.06
C TYR A 216 3.07 5.54 0.35
N ALA A 217 3.70 6.29 1.25
CA ALA A 217 3.55 6.06 2.68
C ALA A 217 2.24 6.71 3.14
N ILE A 218 1.44 5.94 3.89
CA ILE A 218 0.16 6.39 4.44
C ILE A 218 0.35 6.68 5.92
N LEU A 219 0.01 7.88 6.34
CA LEU A 219 0.15 8.33 7.71
C LEU A 219 -1.20 8.24 8.42
N PRO A 220 -1.38 7.32 9.37
CA PRO A 220 -2.61 7.25 10.16
C PRO A 220 -2.71 8.47 11.10
N PRO A 221 -3.88 8.74 11.70
CA PRO A 221 -4.07 9.86 12.64
C PRO A 221 -3.08 9.86 13.80
N GLU A 222 -2.69 8.67 14.27
CA GLU A 222 -1.73 8.43 15.35
C GLU A 222 -0.32 8.96 15.00
N ALA A 223 -0.01 9.15 13.73
CA ALA A 223 1.24 9.77 13.31
C ALA A 223 1.42 11.18 13.89
N SER A 224 0.32 11.81 14.34
CA SER A 224 0.35 13.09 15.07
C SER A 224 0.87 12.97 16.50
N ASN A 225 0.93 11.78 17.07
CA ASN A 225 1.35 11.57 18.45
C ASN A 225 2.88 11.76 18.58
N PRO A 226 3.35 12.42 19.63
CA PRO A 226 4.77 12.57 19.89
C PRO A 226 5.49 11.22 19.91
N GLY A 227 6.58 11.10 19.17
CA GLY A 227 7.41 9.88 19.13
C GLY A 227 6.87 8.76 18.25
N PHE A 228 5.75 8.94 17.54
CA PHE A 228 5.23 7.93 16.62
C PHE A 228 6.20 7.60 15.49
N ALA A 229 6.75 8.62 14.85
CA ALA A 229 7.68 8.49 13.73
C ALA A 229 8.98 9.27 14.02
N PRO A 230 9.87 8.74 14.88
CA PRO A 230 11.10 9.45 15.23
C PRO A 230 11.98 9.65 13.98
N GLY A 231 12.46 10.88 13.80
CA GLY A 231 13.25 11.25 12.61
C GLY A 231 12.43 11.59 11.36
N PHE A 232 11.09 11.69 11.49
CA PHE A 232 10.21 12.21 10.44
C PHE A 232 9.51 13.49 10.93
N ASN A 233 9.60 14.57 10.16
CA ASN A 233 9.10 15.89 10.57
C ASN A 233 7.60 16.04 10.30
N ILE A 234 6.78 15.48 11.20
CA ILE A 234 5.30 15.57 11.12
C ILE A 234 4.81 17.02 11.25
N THR A 235 5.50 17.86 12.01
CA THR A 235 5.10 19.27 12.17
C THR A 235 5.21 20.02 10.86
N GLN A 236 6.32 19.88 10.14
CA GLN A 236 6.47 20.48 8.81
C GLN A 236 5.47 19.92 7.82
N LEU A 237 5.25 18.59 7.84
CA LEU A 237 4.24 17.95 6.98
C LEU A 237 2.86 18.58 7.16
N LYS A 238 2.43 18.84 8.40
CA LYS A 238 1.13 19.46 8.67
C LYS A 238 1.04 20.89 8.13
N GLN A 239 2.10 21.67 8.31
CA GLN A 239 2.17 23.02 7.75
C GLN A 239 2.06 23.02 6.22
N ASP A 240 2.76 22.09 5.56
CA ASP A 240 2.71 21.96 4.12
C ASP A 240 1.34 21.46 3.63
N LEU A 241 0.67 20.58 4.41
CA LEU A 241 -0.70 20.14 4.11
C LEU A 241 -1.70 21.29 4.13
N ASP A 242 -1.56 22.21 5.09
CA ASP A 242 -2.41 23.41 5.17
C ASP A 242 -2.18 24.34 3.97
N GLY A 243 -0.93 24.40 3.48
CA GLY A 243 -0.56 25.18 2.30
C GLY A 243 -1.01 24.59 0.95
N VAL A 244 -1.29 23.28 0.89
CA VAL A 244 -1.80 22.59 -0.31
C VAL A 244 -3.29 22.21 -0.20
N ALA A 245 -4.01 22.82 0.75
CA ALA A 245 -5.44 22.58 0.93
C ALA A 245 -6.21 22.87 -0.37
N HIS A 246 -7.16 22.02 -0.68
CA HIS A 246 -7.91 21.93 -1.95
C HIS A 246 -9.26 22.54 -1.82
#